data_850ef4ec418418c85188bdc67fc81a3a
#
_entry.id   850ef4ec418418c85188bdc67fc81a3a
#
_cell.length_a   1.000
_cell.length_b   1.000
_cell.length_c   1.000
_cell.angle_alpha   90.00
_cell.angle_beta   90.00
_cell.angle_gamma   90.00
#
_symmetry.space_group_name_H-M   'P 1'
#
loop_
_entity.id
_entity.type
_entity.pdbx_description
1 polymer ?
#
loop_
_entity_poly.entity_id
_entity_poly.type
_entity_poly.pdbx_seq_one_letter_code
_entity_poly.pdbx_strand_id
1 'polypeptide(L)'
;MLRLSDEVETGINLATTQSIGEQRITGGCLAITVFEGTAEHTESRHTETRALLSARGGTSLGEKPAKAWEHGRFDAPYLRDALLSAGALCETLETATTWSNLATLKAAVTEALTTALTSTGTAALVMCHISHVYATGASLYFTVVAGQRGDVAEQWRIAKNAAAQAIVANSATITHHHAVGTDHRPWMTDEIGDLGVAVLRAVKQTLDPA
;
A
#
# COMPACT_ATOMS: atom_id res chain seq x y z
N MET A 1 8.31 13.18 3.36
CA MET A 1 7.71 11.83 3.22
C MET A 1 6.77 11.58 4.39
N LEU A 2 5.65 10.89 4.15
CA LEU A 2 4.75 10.39 5.20
C LEU A 2 4.43 8.92 4.90
N ARG A 3 4.44 8.08 5.93
CA ARG A 3 3.91 6.71 5.90
C ARG A 3 3.00 6.55 7.12
N LEU A 4 1.78 6.11 6.90
CA LEU A 4 0.84 5.78 7.97
C LEU A 4 0.40 4.33 7.82
N SER A 5 1.00 3.45 8.61
CA SER A 5 0.68 2.03 8.64
C SER A 5 -0.60 1.79 9.44
N ASP A 6 -1.44 0.88 8.96
CA ASP A 6 -2.62 0.43 9.70
C ASP A 6 -2.25 -0.42 10.92
N GLU A 7 -3.24 -0.83 11.70
CA GLU A 7 -3.03 -1.62 12.91
C GLU A 7 -2.37 -2.98 12.64
N VAL A 8 -2.70 -3.62 11.52
CA VAL A 8 -2.15 -4.93 11.14
C VAL A 8 -0.67 -4.81 10.79
N GLU A 9 -0.33 -3.88 9.90
CA GLU A 9 1.06 -3.62 9.52
C GLU A 9 1.89 -3.12 10.70
N THR A 10 1.31 -2.25 11.53
CA THR A 10 1.95 -1.76 12.75
C THR A 10 2.23 -2.91 13.71
N GLY A 11 1.29 -3.83 13.92
CA GLY A 11 1.47 -5.01 14.76
C GLY A 11 2.61 -5.92 14.30
N ILE A 12 2.73 -6.16 12.99
CA ILE A 12 3.84 -6.94 12.40
C ILE A 12 5.17 -6.21 12.58
N ASN A 13 5.22 -4.90 12.31
CA ASN A 13 6.42 -4.09 12.48
C ASN A 13 6.87 -4.03 13.95
N LEU A 14 5.94 -3.99 14.91
CA LEU A 14 6.22 -4.02 16.34
C LEU A 14 6.72 -5.40 16.81
N ALA A 15 6.19 -6.48 16.24
CA ALA A 15 6.63 -7.84 16.56
C ALA A 15 8.07 -8.12 16.10
N THR A 16 8.51 -7.48 15.03
CA THR A 16 9.88 -7.55 14.52
C THR A 16 10.87 -6.59 15.21
N THR A 17 10.50 -6.02 16.32
CA THR A 17 11.12 -5.10 17.33
C THR A 17 12.45 -4.39 17.04
N GLN A 18 13.24 -4.81 16.09
CA GLN A 18 14.49 -4.14 15.70
C GLN A 18 14.21 -2.83 14.92
N SER A 19 13.02 -2.68 14.35
CA SER A 19 12.68 -1.57 13.47
C SER A 19 12.01 -0.37 14.17
N ILE A 20 11.46 -0.52 15.37
CA ILE A 20 10.65 0.55 16.00
C ILE A 20 11.19 0.99 17.37
N GLY A 21 12.29 0.41 17.83
CA GLY A 21 12.86 0.70 19.13
C GLY A 21 12.17 -0.06 20.28
N GLU A 22 12.67 0.10 21.50
CA GLU A 22 12.33 -0.70 22.68
C GLU A 22 10.95 -0.42 23.31
N GLN A 23 10.11 0.40 22.67
CA GLN A 23 8.80 0.75 23.22
C GLN A 23 7.75 -0.32 22.89
N ARG A 24 7.18 -0.93 23.90
CA ARG A 24 6.02 -1.80 23.76
C ARG A 24 4.76 -0.95 23.54
N ILE A 25 4.25 -0.95 22.33
CA ILE A 25 2.98 -0.32 21.97
C ILE A 25 2.00 -1.44 21.66
N THR A 26 0.84 -1.40 22.30
CA THR A 26 -0.22 -2.36 22.09
C THR A 26 -1.34 -1.70 21.28
N GLY A 27 -1.37 -1.98 19.98
CA GLY A 27 -2.39 -1.45 19.06
C GLY A 27 -2.07 -0.05 18.50
N GLY A 28 -2.93 0.42 17.62
CA GLY A 28 -2.81 1.71 16.94
C GLY A 28 -2.08 1.68 15.61
N CYS A 29 -1.92 2.85 15.01
CA CYS A 29 -1.30 3.06 13.71
C CYS A 29 0.05 3.76 13.86
N LEU A 30 1.09 3.28 13.17
CA LEU A 30 2.40 3.90 13.17
C LEU A 30 2.49 4.96 12.07
N ALA A 31 2.75 6.21 12.45
CA ALA A 31 3.07 7.29 11.51
C ALA A 31 4.58 7.55 11.51
N ILE A 32 5.19 7.51 10.31
CA ILE A 32 6.57 7.92 10.09
C ILE A 32 6.55 9.15 9.18
N THR A 33 7.21 10.22 9.62
CA THR A 33 7.34 11.46 8.86
C THR A 33 8.80 11.84 8.72
N VAL A 34 9.22 12.21 7.50
CA VAL A 34 10.56 12.70 7.20
C VAL A 34 10.44 14.01 6.44
N PHE A 35 11.18 15.02 6.86
CA PHE A 35 11.19 16.35 6.26
C PHE A 35 12.55 16.65 5.66
N GLU A 36 12.54 17.20 4.45
CA GLU A 36 13.74 17.60 3.71
C GLU A 36 13.62 19.08 3.35
N GLY A 37 14.76 19.80 3.37
CA GLY A 37 14.84 21.22 3.08
C GLY A 37 15.83 21.96 3.96
N THR A 38 15.70 23.27 4.07
CA THR A 38 16.50 24.08 5.00
C THR A 38 16.14 23.71 6.46
N ALA A 39 17.07 23.88 7.38
CA ALA A 39 16.86 23.58 8.80
C ALA A 39 15.60 24.26 9.36
N GLU A 40 15.43 25.56 9.08
CA GLU A 40 14.28 26.35 9.53
C GLU A 40 12.96 25.77 9.00
N HIS A 41 12.90 25.43 7.71
CA HIS A 41 11.70 24.90 7.08
C HIS A 41 11.35 23.50 7.63
N THR A 42 12.34 22.63 7.77
CA THR A 42 12.11 21.26 8.29
C THR A 42 11.69 21.28 9.74
N GLU A 43 12.28 22.14 10.58
CA GLU A 43 11.92 22.28 11.99
C GLU A 43 10.50 22.84 12.17
N SER A 44 10.12 23.85 11.38
CA SER A 44 8.76 24.40 11.40
C SER A 44 7.73 23.32 11.06
N ARG A 45 7.92 22.58 9.96
CA ARG A 45 7.01 21.50 9.56
C ARG A 45 6.96 20.34 10.53
N HIS A 46 8.09 19.96 11.09
CA HIS A 46 8.17 18.93 12.12
C HIS A 46 7.37 19.33 13.37
N THR A 47 7.57 20.57 13.84
CA THR A 47 6.86 21.10 15.03
C THR A 47 5.36 21.13 14.80
N GLU A 48 4.89 21.63 13.64
CA GLU A 48 3.47 21.67 13.30
C GLU A 48 2.87 20.26 13.21
N THR A 49 3.54 19.34 12.50
CA THR A 49 3.08 17.96 12.36
C THR A 49 2.99 17.26 13.72
N ARG A 50 3.99 17.45 14.58
CA ARG A 50 3.99 16.89 15.94
C ARG A 50 2.83 17.45 16.77
N ALA A 51 2.56 18.74 16.69
CA ALA A 51 1.44 19.36 17.40
C ALA A 51 0.09 18.78 16.93
N LEU A 52 -0.11 18.65 15.61
CA LEU A 52 -1.31 18.05 15.02
C LEU A 52 -1.52 16.60 15.45
N LEU A 53 -0.48 15.78 15.42
CA LEU A 53 -0.56 14.38 15.84
C LEU A 53 -0.83 14.26 17.34
N SER A 54 -0.17 15.08 18.17
CA SER A 54 -0.42 15.09 19.63
C SER A 54 -1.84 15.51 19.96
N ALA A 55 -2.40 16.49 19.26
CA ALA A 55 -3.79 16.93 19.44
C ALA A 55 -4.82 15.85 19.07
N ARG A 56 -4.40 14.83 18.32
CA ARG A 56 -5.21 13.64 17.97
C ARG A 56 -4.89 12.41 18.81
N GLY A 57 -4.18 12.59 19.95
CA GLY A 57 -3.82 11.50 20.87
C GLY A 57 -2.58 10.71 20.46
N GLY A 58 -1.83 11.18 19.46
CA GLY A 58 -0.60 10.53 19.02
C GLY A 58 0.51 10.65 20.07
N THR A 59 1.26 9.56 20.26
CA THR A 59 2.44 9.50 21.13
C THR A 59 3.70 9.52 20.29
N SER A 60 4.61 10.45 20.58
CA SER A 60 5.90 10.54 19.88
C SER A 60 6.85 9.42 20.32
N LEU A 61 7.36 8.67 19.35
CA LEU A 61 8.38 7.62 19.56
C LEU A 61 9.82 8.14 19.32
N GLY A 62 9.98 9.44 19.08
CA GLY A 62 11.27 10.03 18.72
C GLY A 62 11.69 9.68 17.29
N GLU A 63 13.00 9.80 17.02
CA GLU A 63 13.57 9.64 15.67
C GLU A 63 13.89 8.18 15.30
N LYS A 64 14.02 7.28 16.28
CA LYS A 64 14.49 5.90 16.05
C LYS A 64 13.66 5.16 14.99
N PRO A 65 12.31 5.19 15.01
CA PRO A 65 11.51 4.50 14.01
C PRO A 65 11.72 5.04 12.59
N ALA A 66 11.87 6.36 12.43
CA ALA A 66 12.10 6.98 11.14
C ALA A 66 13.49 6.59 10.58
N LYS A 67 14.53 6.62 11.42
CA LYS A 67 15.89 6.19 11.04
C LYS A 67 15.94 4.70 10.69
N ALA A 68 15.26 3.85 11.44
CA ALA A 68 15.17 2.43 11.15
C ALA A 68 14.46 2.17 9.82
N TRP A 69 13.35 2.85 9.58
CA TRP A 69 12.65 2.78 8.29
C TRP A 69 13.53 3.27 7.12
N GLU A 70 14.24 4.39 7.29
CA GLU A 70 15.12 4.94 6.26
C GLU A 70 16.24 3.95 5.88
N HIS A 71 16.81 3.28 6.88
CA HIS A 71 17.85 2.28 6.69
C HIS A 71 17.33 1.03 5.95
N GLY A 72 16.17 0.50 6.37
CA GLY A 72 15.64 -0.77 5.87
C GLY A 72 14.62 -0.65 4.72
N ARG A 73 14.30 0.55 4.24
CA ARG A 73 13.20 0.76 3.26
C ARG A 73 13.38 0.05 1.92
N PHE A 74 14.59 -0.40 1.59
CA PHE A 74 14.91 -1.11 0.36
C PHE A 74 15.09 -2.62 0.55
N ASP A 75 14.90 -3.14 1.76
CA ASP A 75 15.12 -4.56 2.09
C ASP A 75 13.90 -5.45 1.77
N ALA A 76 12.75 -4.85 1.44
CA ALA A 76 11.53 -5.57 1.14
C ALA A 76 11.67 -6.68 0.07
N PRO A 77 12.42 -6.52 -1.03
CA PRO A 77 12.63 -7.58 -2.02
C PRO A 77 13.31 -8.83 -1.43
N TYR A 78 14.29 -8.67 -0.54
CA TYR A 78 14.97 -9.80 0.10
C TYR A 78 14.04 -10.57 1.03
N LEU A 79 13.21 -9.85 1.79
CA LEU A 79 12.20 -10.49 2.63
C LEU A 79 11.14 -11.22 1.78
N ARG A 80 10.69 -10.60 0.67
CA ARG A 80 9.76 -11.23 -0.26
C ARG A 80 10.30 -12.54 -0.80
N ASP A 81 11.55 -12.55 -1.28
CA ASP A 81 12.18 -13.74 -1.83
C ASP A 81 12.32 -14.86 -0.78
N ALA A 82 12.68 -14.51 0.45
CA ALA A 82 12.73 -15.45 1.57
C ALA A 82 11.35 -16.06 1.89
N LEU A 83 10.29 -15.23 1.89
CA LEU A 83 8.91 -15.69 2.12
C LEU A 83 8.42 -16.62 0.99
N LEU A 84 8.67 -16.26 -0.27
CA LEU A 84 8.35 -17.10 -1.42
C LEU A 84 9.05 -18.46 -1.35
N SER A 85 10.35 -18.48 -0.99
CA SER A 85 11.12 -19.69 -0.81
C SER A 85 10.64 -20.56 0.36
N ALA A 86 10.03 -19.94 1.37
CA ALA A 86 9.44 -20.63 2.52
C ALA A 86 7.99 -21.14 2.28
N GLY A 87 7.48 -21.00 1.06
CA GLY A 87 6.12 -21.46 0.71
C GLY A 87 5.01 -20.46 1.04
N ALA A 88 5.36 -19.17 1.21
CA ALA A 88 4.38 -18.09 1.30
C ALA A 88 4.19 -17.40 -0.05
N LEU A 89 2.96 -16.98 -0.35
CA LEU A 89 2.67 -15.95 -1.33
C LEU A 89 2.93 -14.60 -0.66
N CYS A 90 3.65 -13.70 -1.30
CA CYS A 90 3.92 -12.35 -0.81
C CYS A 90 3.89 -11.38 -1.99
N GLU A 91 2.84 -10.55 -2.05
CA GLU A 91 2.59 -9.64 -3.16
C GLU A 91 2.06 -8.29 -2.68
N THR A 92 2.09 -7.31 -3.59
CA THR A 92 1.65 -5.95 -3.29
C THR A 92 0.77 -5.39 -4.38
N LEU A 93 -0.08 -4.43 -4.02
CA LEU A 93 -0.82 -3.58 -4.94
C LEU A 93 -0.97 -2.18 -4.33
N GLU A 94 -1.11 -1.18 -5.17
CA GLU A 94 -1.32 0.19 -4.74
C GLU A 94 -2.43 0.85 -5.55
N THR A 95 -3.29 1.58 -4.87
CA THR A 95 -4.39 2.37 -5.41
C THR A 95 -4.42 3.75 -4.77
N ALA A 96 -5.22 4.67 -5.28
CA ALA A 96 -5.42 5.97 -4.68
C ALA A 96 -6.87 6.43 -4.81
N THR A 97 -7.31 7.25 -3.86
CA THR A 97 -8.66 7.82 -3.86
C THR A 97 -8.72 9.11 -3.05
N THR A 98 -9.89 9.75 -3.03
CA THR A 98 -10.14 10.96 -2.23
C THR A 98 -10.17 10.65 -0.74
N TRP A 99 -9.90 11.65 0.10
CA TRP A 99 -9.91 11.51 1.57
C TRP A 99 -11.20 10.92 2.12
N SER A 100 -12.35 11.34 1.59
CA SER A 100 -13.66 10.85 2.02
C SER A 100 -13.91 9.37 1.72
N ASN A 101 -13.20 8.80 0.75
CA ASN A 101 -13.39 7.41 0.31
C ASN A 101 -12.33 6.45 0.84
N LEU A 102 -11.25 6.93 1.47
CA LEU A 102 -10.11 6.10 1.90
C LEU A 102 -10.52 4.91 2.79
N ALA A 103 -11.34 5.17 3.80
CA ALA A 103 -11.73 4.12 4.75
C ALA A 103 -12.60 3.04 4.08
N THR A 104 -13.53 3.47 3.22
CA THR A 104 -14.40 2.56 2.46
C THR A 104 -13.57 1.70 1.49
N LEU A 105 -12.69 2.32 0.73
CA LEU A 105 -11.82 1.62 -0.21
C LEU A 105 -10.90 0.62 0.50
N LYS A 106 -10.26 1.05 1.61
CA LYS A 106 -9.41 0.14 2.40
C LYS A 106 -10.17 -1.09 2.85
N ALA A 107 -11.37 -0.91 3.41
CA ALA A 107 -12.20 -2.02 3.86
C ALA A 107 -12.59 -2.95 2.72
N ALA A 108 -13.07 -2.41 1.60
CA ALA A 108 -13.51 -3.18 0.43
C ALA A 108 -12.36 -4.01 -0.18
N VAL A 109 -11.18 -3.43 -0.37
CA VAL A 109 -10.02 -4.14 -0.91
C VAL A 109 -9.50 -5.20 0.05
N THR A 110 -9.45 -4.91 1.35
CA THR A 110 -9.05 -5.88 2.38
C THR A 110 -9.99 -7.09 2.40
N GLU A 111 -11.30 -6.85 2.35
CA GLU A 111 -12.31 -7.91 2.30
C GLU A 111 -12.22 -8.75 1.04
N ALA A 112 -12.06 -8.11 -0.12
CA ALA A 112 -11.92 -8.79 -1.41
C ALA A 112 -10.71 -9.72 -1.43
N LEU A 113 -9.54 -9.24 -1.00
CA LEU A 113 -8.30 -10.03 -0.90
C LEU A 113 -8.45 -11.20 0.07
N THR A 114 -8.99 -10.93 1.26
CA THR A 114 -9.19 -11.95 2.30
C THR A 114 -10.15 -13.05 1.84
N THR A 115 -11.28 -12.68 1.25
CA THR A 115 -12.28 -13.62 0.73
C THR A 115 -11.72 -14.45 -0.41
N ALA A 116 -11.05 -13.81 -1.38
CA ALA A 116 -10.48 -14.50 -2.53
C ALA A 116 -9.42 -15.53 -2.10
N LEU A 117 -8.49 -15.17 -1.21
CA LEU A 117 -7.45 -16.09 -0.73
C LEU A 117 -8.03 -17.19 0.17
N THR A 118 -9.02 -16.89 0.99
CA THR A 118 -9.72 -17.91 1.78
C THR A 118 -10.38 -18.95 0.87
N SER A 119 -10.95 -18.54 -0.25
CA SER A 119 -11.54 -19.47 -1.23
C SER A 119 -10.52 -20.41 -1.87
N THR A 120 -9.24 -20.04 -1.90
CA THR A 120 -8.14 -20.90 -2.35
C THR A 120 -7.59 -21.81 -1.23
N GLY A 121 -8.18 -21.79 -0.05
CA GLY A 121 -7.81 -22.67 1.08
C GLY A 121 -6.69 -22.12 1.97
N THR A 122 -6.47 -20.80 1.98
CA THR A 122 -5.47 -20.18 2.86
C THR A 122 -5.99 -18.90 3.50
N ALA A 123 -5.59 -18.66 4.75
CA ALA A 123 -5.81 -17.36 5.37
C ALA A 123 -4.84 -16.33 4.82
N ALA A 124 -5.30 -15.08 4.67
CA ALA A 124 -4.50 -13.97 4.23
C ALA A 124 -4.19 -13.01 5.39
N LEU A 125 -2.96 -12.56 5.45
CA LEU A 125 -2.55 -11.37 6.18
C LEU A 125 -2.54 -10.20 5.18
N VAL A 126 -3.46 -9.27 5.33
CA VAL A 126 -3.56 -8.07 4.50
C VAL A 126 -3.16 -6.86 5.35
N MET A 127 -2.07 -6.24 4.99
CA MET A 127 -1.53 -5.03 5.61
C MET A 127 -1.75 -3.85 4.69
N CYS A 128 -1.93 -2.65 5.24
CA CYS A 128 -2.13 -1.45 4.43
C CYS A 128 -1.45 -0.24 5.06
N HIS A 129 -0.84 0.60 4.20
CA HIS A 129 -0.40 1.91 4.63
C HIS A 129 -0.71 2.99 3.60
N ILE A 130 -0.87 4.22 4.07
CA ILE A 130 -0.83 5.41 3.23
C ILE A 130 0.64 5.67 2.90
N SER A 131 0.99 5.67 1.61
CA SER A 131 2.35 5.90 1.11
C SER A 131 2.54 7.32 0.55
N HIS A 132 1.49 7.87 -0.09
CA HIS A 132 1.51 9.21 -0.67
C HIS A 132 0.27 9.99 -0.25
N VAL A 133 0.48 11.27 0.04
CA VAL A 133 -0.58 12.20 0.44
C VAL A 133 -0.67 13.36 -0.54
N TYR A 134 -1.89 13.72 -0.90
CA TYR A 134 -2.24 14.81 -1.80
C TYR A 134 -3.26 15.73 -1.13
N ALA A 135 -3.45 16.93 -1.65
CA ALA A 135 -4.46 17.85 -1.14
C ALA A 135 -5.87 17.23 -1.16
N THR A 136 -6.18 16.43 -2.17
CA THR A 136 -7.51 15.86 -2.42
C THR A 136 -7.67 14.41 -1.96
N GLY A 137 -6.59 13.70 -1.63
CA GLY A 137 -6.66 12.28 -1.29
C GLY A 137 -5.31 11.68 -0.93
N ALA A 138 -5.24 10.36 -0.94
CA ALA A 138 -4.02 9.63 -0.65
C ALA A 138 -4.00 8.28 -1.38
N SER A 139 -2.81 7.68 -1.47
CA SER A 139 -2.66 6.29 -1.92
C SER A 139 -2.76 5.32 -0.76
N LEU A 140 -3.23 4.11 -1.07
CA LEU A 140 -3.27 2.95 -0.18
C LEU A 140 -2.39 1.86 -0.79
N TYR A 141 -1.31 1.54 -0.10
CA TYR A 141 -0.40 0.46 -0.46
C TYR A 141 -0.74 -0.78 0.37
N PHE A 142 -1.13 -1.84 -0.30
CA PHE A 142 -1.45 -3.11 0.34
C PHE A 142 -0.29 -4.09 0.19
N THR A 143 0.06 -4.78 1.27
CA THR A 143 0.96 -5.92 1.27
C THR A 143 0.18 -7.15 1.71
N VAL A 144 0.23 -8.21 0.92
CA VAL A 144 -0.55 -9.44 1.11
C VAL A 144 0.40 -10.60 1.31
N VAL A 145 0.23 -11.32 2.42
CA VAL A 145 0.97 -12.54 2.70
C VAL A 145 -0.02 -13.67 2.97
N ALA A 146 0.18 -14.83 2.33
CA ALA A 146 -0.66 -16.00 2.50
C ALA A 146 0.17 -17.29 2.29
N GLY A 147 -0.31 -18.43 2.73
CA GLY A 147 0.30 -19.72 2.39
C GLY A 147 0.08 -20.05 0.90
N GLN A 148 1.10 -20.55 0.22
CA GLN A 148 0.97 -21.01 -1.17
C GLN A 148 0.01 -22.23 -1.24
N ARG A 149 -0.86 -22.22 -2.25
CA ARG A 149 -1.80 -23.30 -2.55
C ARG A 149 -1.89 -23.53 -4.05
N GLY A 150 -1.50 -24.72 -4.50
CA GLY A 150 -1.50 -25.06 -5.92
C GLY A 150 -0.58 -24.17 -6.74
N ASP A 151 -1.09 -23.65 -7.87
CA ASP A 151 -0.38 -22.69 -8.70
C ASP A 151 -0.42 -21.29 -8.07
N VAL A 152 0.72 -20.81 -7.62
CA VAL A 152 0.88 -19.52 -6.93
C VAL A 152 0.51 -18.33 -7.83
N ALA A 153 0.81 -18.41 -9.12
CA ALA A 153 0.47 -17.34 -10.07
C ALA A 153 -1.06 -17.25 -10.24
N GLU A 154 -1.73 -18.40 -10.34
CA GLU A 154 -3.18 -18.46 -10.42
C GLU A 154 -3.84 -18.01 -9.09
N GLN A 155 -3.30 -18.43 -7.95
CA GLN A 155 -3.77 -18.01 -6.64
C GLN A 155 -3.70 -16.48 -6.50
N TRP A 156 -2.60 -15.87 -6.91
CA TRP A 156 -2.47 -14.41 -6.91
C TRP A 156 -3.39 -13.75 -7.94
N ARG A 157 -3.53 -14.31 -9.14
CA ARG A 157 -4.43 -13.78 -10.17
C ARG A 157 -5.88 -13.68 -9.67
N ILE A 158 -6.36 -14.69 -8.95
CA ILE A 158 -7.70 -14.68 -8.34
C ILE A 158 -7.82 -13.53 -7.34
N ALA A 159 -6.85 -13.39 -6.44
CA ALA A 159 -6.84 -12.35 -5.41
C ALA A 159 -6.72 -10.93 -6.02
N LYS A 160 -5.82 -10.77 -6.99
CA LYS A 160 -5.59 -9.51 -7.70
C LYS A 160 -6.83 -9.03 -8.45
N ASN A 161 -7.52 -9.94 -9.16
CA ASN A 161 -8.76 -9.62 -9.87
C ASN A 161 -9.87 -9.18 -8.91
N ALA A 162 -10.03 -9.87 -7.77
CA ALA A 162 -11.01 -9.48 -6.76
C ALA A 162 -10.70 -8.08 -6.19
N ALA A 163 -9.44 -7.80 -5.90
CA ALA A 163 -9.01 -6.47 -5.45
C ALA A 163 -9.25 -5.39 -6.51
N ALA A 164 -8.89 -5.66 -7.77
CA ALA A 164 -9.10 -4.74 -8.89
C ALA A 164 -10.59 -4.41 -9.07
N GLN A 165 -11.46 -5.40 -8.97
CA GLN A 165 -12.91 -5.19 -9.02
C GLN A 165 -13.42 -4.32 -7.86
N ALA A 166 -12.92 -4.57 -6.65
CA ALA A 166 -13.27 -3.75 -5.48
C ALA A 166 -12.79 -2.30 -5.65
N ILE A 167 -11.60 -2.07 -6.21
CA ILE A 167 -11.05 -0.75 -6.49
C ILE A 167 -11.95 0.02 -7.45
N VAL A 168 -12.26 -0.56 -8.61
CA VAL A 168 -13.11 0.08 -9.63
C VAL A 168 -14.52 0.33 -9.10
N ALA A 169 -15.12 -0.63 -8.41
CA ALA A 169 -16.46 -0.50 -7.81
C ALA A 169 -16.55 0.64 -6.78
N ASN A 170 -15.41 1.03 -6.19
CA ASN A 170 -15.33 2.14 -5.25
C ASN A 170 -14.76 3.43 -5.89
N SER A 171 -14.77 3.55 -7.21
CA SER A 171 -14.34 4.75 -7.94
C SER A 171 -12.95 5.23 -7.54
N ALA A 172 -12.02 4.29 -7.39
CA ALA A 172 -10.62 4.54 -7.09
C ALA A 172 -9.76 4.21 -8.32
N THR A 173 -8.54 4.78 -8.40
CA THR A 173 -7.63 4.46 -9.51
C THR A 173 -7.14 3.02 -9.41
N ILE A 174 -7.14 2.31 -10.55
CA ILE A 174 -6.79 0.88 -10.58
C ILE A 174 -5.34 0.61 -10.15
N THR A 175 -4.47 1.57 -10.32
CA THR A 175 -3.06 1.46 -9.95
C THR A 175 -2.47 2.84 -9.64
N HIS A 176 -1.51 2.88 -8.72
CA HIS A 176 -0.76 4.07 -8.36
C HIS A 176 0.74 3.71 -8.35
N HIS A 177 1.56 4.33 -9.20
CA HIS A 177 2.98 4.07 -9.45
C HIS A 177 3.36 2.68 -9.97
N HIS A 178 2.53 1.65 -9.85
CA HIS A 178 2.85 0.28 -10.25
C HIS A 178 2.65 0.01 -11.75
N ALA A 179 2.31 1.02 -12.54
CA ALA A 179 1.98 0.93 -13.97
C ALA A 179 0.75 0.07 -14.28
N VAL A 180 0.27 0.15 -15.51
CA VAL A 180 -0.90 -0.62 -15.97
C VAL A 180 -0.53 -2.07 -16.25
N GLY A 181 0.46 -2.30 -17.11
CA GLY A 181 0.88 -3.63 -17.50
C GLY A 181 -0.25 -4.48 -18.08
N THR A 182 -0.06 -5.79 -18.06
CA THR A 182 -1.09 -6.77 -18.45
C THR A 182 -2.15 -6.96 -17.36
N ASP A 183 -1.78 -6.79 -16.11
CA ASP A 183 -2.65 -7.05 -14.96
C ASP A 183 -3.78 -6.04 -14.83
N HIS A 184 -3.49 -4.75 -15.05
CA HIS A 184 -4.48 -3.68 -14.90
C HIS A 184 -5.19 -3.32 -16.21
N ARG A 185 -4.66 -3.77 -17.36
CA ARG A 185 -5.23 -3.47 -18.67
C ARG A 185 -6.73 -3.78 -18.81
N PRO A 186 -7.28 -4.88 -18.27
CA PRO A 186 -8.71 -5.17 -18.38
C PRO A 186 -9.62 -4.10 -17.75
N TRP A 187 -9.11 -3.35 -16.78
CA TRP A 187 -9.87 -2.36 -16.01
C TRP A 187 -9.77 -0.94 -16.55
N MET A 188 -8.92 -0.72 -17.56
CA MET A 188 -8.64 0.64 -18.06
C MET A 188 -9.83 1.32 -18.70
N THR A 189 -10.73 0.57 -19.35
CA THR A 189 -11.93 1.17 -19.92
C THR A 189 -12.86 1.72 -18.85
N ASP A 190 -12.97 1.03 -17.72
CA ASP A 190 -13.79 1.49 -16.58
C ASP A 190 -13.18 2.73 -15.92
N GLU A 191 -11.85 2.88 -15.94
CA GLU A 191 -11.15 4.01 -15.32
C GLU A 191 -11.10 5.26 -16.19
N ILE A 192 -10.72 5.12 -17.48
CA ILE A 192 -10.46 6.28 -18.36
C ILE A 192 -11.43 6.39 -19.55
N GLY A 193 -12.39 5.46 -19.65
CA GLY A 193 -13.37 5.39 -20.72
C GLY A 193 -12.81 4.95 -22.08
N ASP A 194 -13.71 4.68 -23.02
CA ASP A 194 -13.35 4.22 -24.38
C ASP A 194 -12.47 5.23 -25.12
N LEU A 195 -12.75 6.52 -24.97
CA LEU A 195 -11.95 7.56 -25.63
C LEU A 195 -10.50 7.59 -25.12
N GLY A 196 -10.31 7.48 -23.79
CA GLY A 196 -8.98 7.41 -23.18
C GLY A 196 -8.18 6.21 -23.69
N VAL A 197 -8.81 5.04 -23.74
CA VAL A 197 -8.19 3.83 -24.28
C VAL A 197 -7.87 3.98 -25.77
N ALA A 198 -8.77 4.58 -26.57
CA ALA A 198 -8.53 4.83 -27.99
C ALA A 198 -7.33 5.75 -28.24
N VAL A 199 -7.16 6.80 -27.42
CA VAL A 199 -5.98 7.70 -27.47
C VAL A 199 -4.70 6.92 -27.19
N LEU A 200 -4.67 6.10 -26.12
CA LEU A 200 -3.49 5.28 -25.80
C LEU A 200 -3.15 4.28 -26.94
N ARG A 201 -4.15 3.66 -27.54
CA ARG A 201 -3.95 2.78 -28.72
C ARG A 201 -3.39 3.52 -29.91
N ALA A 202 -3.88 4.73 -30.21
CA ALA A 202 -3.38 5.56 -31.32
C ALA A 202 -1.91 5.95 -31.09
N VAL A 203 -1.53 6.32 -29.87
CA VAL A 203 -0.14 6.60 -29.51
C VAL A 203 0.73 5.36 -29.71
N LYS A 204 0.32 4.20 -29.19
CA LYS A 204 1.06 2.95 -29.40
C LYS A 204 1.20 2.63 -30.89
N GLN A 205 0.12 2.70 -31.66
CA GLN A 205 0.15 2.42 -33.09
C GLN A 205 1.09 3.35 -33.87
N THR A 206 1.27 4.58 -33.41
CA THR A 206 2.16 5.56 -34.04
C THR A 206 3.63 5.31 -33.69
N LEU A 207 3.92 4.98 -32.43
CA LEU A 207 5.29 4.87 -31.91
C LEU A 207 5.86 3.44 -32.00
N ASP A 208 5.01 2.46 -31.87
CA ASP A 208 5.34 1.03 -31.84
C ASP A 208 4.18 0.20 -32.43
N PRO A 209 4.06 0.14 -33.76
CA PRO A 209 2.92 -0.49 -34.46
C PRO A 209 2.91 -2.02 -34.41
N ALA A 210 3.98 -2.68 -33.91
CA ALA A 210 4.09 -4.13 -33.87
C ALA A 210 3.24 -4.78 -32.76
#